data_f00b0e84d5855ce10afbc82c69116cf9
#
_entry.id   f00b0e84d5855ce10afbc82c69116cf9
#
_cell.length_a   1.000
_cell.length_b   1.000
_cell.length_c   1.000
_cell.angle_alpha   90.00
_cell.angle_beta   90.00
_cell.angle_gamma   90.00
#
_symmetry.space_group_name_H-M   'P 1'
#
loop_
_entity.id
_entity.type
_entity.pdbx_description
1 polymer ?
#
loop_
_entity_poly.entity_id
_entity_poly.type
_entity_poly.pdbx_seq_one_letter_code
_entity_poly.pdbx_strand_id
1 'polypeptide(L)'
;MNTSEIKFTVSLDENKLPVTIDWEANDAGEKSSCKSVMIALWDAKENNTLRIDLWTKDMLVDEMKVFFHQTMLSMADTLKRATGEDKMAEDLKDFCAHLSLIHI
;
A
#
# COMPACT_ATOMS: atom_id res chain seq x y z
N MET A 1 2.27 27.82 -7.71
CA MET A 1 1.86 26.40 -7.46
C MET A 1 2.68 25.86 -6.31
N ASN A 2 2.00 25.28 -5.32
CA ASN A 2 2.70 24.61 -4.21
C ASN A 2 3.00 23.18 -4.59
N THR A 3 4.12 22.67 -4.10
CA THR A 3 4.51 21.29 -4.35
C THR A 3 4.64 20.53 -3.03
N SER A 4 4.30 19.25 -3.07
CA SER A 4 4.46 18.34 -1.94
C SER A 4 5.32 17.16 -2.37
N GLU A 5 6.07 16.62 -1.43
CA GLU A 5 6.93 15.47 -1.69
C GLU A 5 6.63 14.36 -0.69
N ILE A 6 6.59 13.13 -1.20
CA ILE A 6 6.59 11.92 -0.39
C ILE A 6 7.84 11.15 -0.78
N LYS A 7 8.67 10.81 0.19
CA LYS A 7 9.97 10.19 -0.06
C LYS A 7 10.06 8.86 0.69
N PHE A 8 10.50 7.83 -0.01
CA PHE A 8 10.81 6.53 0.58
C PHE A 8 12.30 6.26 0.42
N THR A 9 12.93 5.84 1.51
CA THR A 9 14.35 5.47 1.51
C THR A 9 14.47 4.03 1.95
N VAL A 10 15.03 3.20 1.09
CA VAL A 10 15.17 1.76 1.34
C VAL A 10 16.64 1.44 1.53
N SER A 11 16.98 0.90 2.70
CA SER A 11 18.35 0.45 2.99
C SER A 11 18.43 -1.05 2.74
N LEU A 12 19.41 -1.47 1.97
CA LEU A 12 19.60 -2.85 1.53
C LEU A 12 20.78 -3.48 2.25
N ASP A 13 20.72 -4.79 2.44
CA ASP A 13 21.87 -5.55 2.95
C ASP A 13 22.81 -5.97 1.80
N GLU A 14 23.80 -6.81 2.10
CA GLU A 14 24.77 -7.32 1.13
C GLU A 14 24.14 -8.05 -0.04
N ASN A 15 23.01 -8.69 0.18
CA ASN A 15 22.26 -9.44 -0.82
C ASN A 15 21.19 -8.60 -1.53
N LYS A 16 21.20 -7.28 -1.31
CA LYS A 16 20.24 -6.34 -1.87
C LYS A 16 18.81 -6.58 -1.40
N LEU A 17 18.67 -7.13 -0.19
CA LEU A 17 17.35 -7.31 0.43
C LEU A 17 17.05 -6.13 1.35
N PRO A 18 15.81 -5.62 1.38
CA PRO A 18 15.46 -4.49 2.24
C PRO A 18 15.61 -4.83 3.72
N VAL A 19 16.33 -3.99 4.45
CA VAL A 19 16.49 -4.08 5.91
C VAL A 19 15.60 -3.07 6.60
N THR A 20 15.58 -1.83 6.08
CA THR A 20 14.73 -0.77 6.60
C THR A 20 14.09 -0.01 5.45
N ILE A 21 12.86 0.46 5.69
CA ILE A 21 12.15 1.33 4.77
C ILE A 21 11.71 2.54 5.59
N ASP A 22 12.27 3.70 5.27
CA ASP A 22 11.92 4.96 5.93
C ASP A 22 11.09 5.82 4.98
N TRP A 23 10.14 6.54 5.54
CA TRP A 23 9.31 7.44 4.73
C TRP A 23 9.20 8.80 5.40
N GLU A 24 9.00 9.82 4.57
CA GLU A 24 8.70 11.16 5.06
C GLU A 24 7.76 11.87 4.09
N ALA A 25 6.87 12.66 4.66
CA ALA A 25 5.91 13.47 3.90
C ALA A 25 6.05 14.92 4.38
N ASN A 26 6.51 15.79 3.50
CA ASN A 26 6.85 17.18 3.84
C ASN A 26 5.68 17.98 4.41
N ASP A 27 4.49 17.83 3.83
CA ASP A 27 3.33 18.59 4.26
C ASP A 27 2.86 18.22 5.66
N ALA A 28 2.96 16.95 6.01
CA ALA A 28 2.56 16.48 7.32
C ALA A 28 3.68 16.67 8.36
N GLY A 29 4.90 16.97 7.92
CA GLY A 29 6.07 17.05 8.80
C GLY A 29 6.41 15.73 9.44
N GLU A 30 5.87 14.63 8.93
CA GLU A 30 6.02 13.31 9.50
C GLU A 30 7.10 12.50 8.80
N LYS A 31 7.85 11.74 9.58
CA LYS A 31 8.75 10.73 9.06
C LYS A 31 8.78 9.56 10.03
N SER A 32 8.87 8.35 9.49
CA SER A 32 8.86 7.14 10.28
C SER A 32 9.42 5.98 9.45
N SER A 33 9.42 4.81 10.05
CA SER A 33 9.82 3.57 9.38
C SER A 33 8.59 2.69 9.19
N CYS A 34 8.64 1.83 8.18
CA CYS A 34 7.62 0.81 7.93
C CYS A 34 8.30 -0.49 7.51
N LYS A 35 7.56 -1.58 7.59
CA LYS A 35 8.08 -2.90 7.18
C LYS A 35 7.69 -3.27 5.75
N SER A 36 6.72 -2.60 5.18
CA SER A 36 6.26 -2.88 3.82
C SER A 36 5.66 -1.63 3.21
N VAL A 37 5.78 -1.52 1.90
CA VAL A 37 5.17 -0.45 1.13
C VAL A 37 4.67 -1.01 -0.20
N MET A 38 3.48 -0.59 -0.60
CA MET A 38 2.90 -0.92 -1.89
C MET A 38 2.52 0.36 -2.60
N ILE A 39 3.07 0.57 -3.78
CA ILE A 39 2.81 1.76 -4.58
C ILE A 39 2.23 1.33 -5.91
N ALA A 40 1.12 1.93 -6.28
CA ALA A 40 0.49 1.72 -7.58
C ALA A 40 0.40 3.07 -8.30
N LEU A 41 0.82 3.11 -9.55
CA LEU A 41 0.80 4.31 -10.38
C LEU A 41 0.04 4.00 -11.66
N TRP A 42 -0.95 4.84 -12.00
CA TRP A 42 -1.64 4.70 -13.27
C TRP A 42 -0.88 5.43 -14.36
N ASP A 43 -0.36 4.69 -15.33
CA ASP A 43 0.32 5.26 -16.49
C ASP A 43 -0.69 5.52 -17.58
N ALA A 44 -1.05 6.78 -17.78
CA ALA A 44 -2.05 7.16 -18.76
C ALA A 44 -1.61 6.95 -20.21
N LYS A 45 -0.31 6.90 -20.47
CA LYS A 45 0.21 6.66 -21.82
C LYS A 45 0.02 5.23 -22.25
N GLU A 46 0.34 4.29 -21.37
CA GLU A 46 0.28 2.87 -21.66
C GLU A 46 -1.03 2.22 -21.20
N ASN A 47 -1.89 2.97 -20.52
CA ASN A 47 -3.13 2.46 -19.93
C ASN A 47 -2.90 1.22 -19.06
N ASN A 48 -1.89 1.28 -18.20
CA ASN A 48 -1.61 0.19 -17.28
C ASN A 48 -1.15 0.70 -15.93
N THR A 49 -1.13 -0.21 -14.97
CA THR A 49 -0.68 0.09 -13.62
C THR A 49 0.75 -0.38 -13.42
N LEU A 50 1.58 0.54 -12.94
CA LEU A 50 2.94 0.23 -12.51
C LEU A 50 2.93 0.02 -11.02
N ARG A 51 3.68 -0.95 -10.53
CA ARG A 51 3.72 -1.32 -9.12
C ARG A 51 5.14 -1.33 -8.59
N ILE A 52 5.28 -0.85 -7.35
CA ILE A 52 6.50 -1.02 -6.57
C ILE A 52 6.06 -1.61 -5.24
N ASP A 53 6.42 -2.86 -4.99
CA ASP A 53 6.07 -3.58 -3.77
C ASP A 53 7.35 -4.01 -3.08
N LEU A 54 7.57 -3.54 -1.85
CA LEU A 54 8.78 -3.82 -1.08
C LEU A 54 8.39 -4.23 0.33
N TRP A 55 9.18 -5.12 0.92
CA TRP A 55 9.03 -5.47 2.34
C TRP A 55 10.40 -5.78 2.93
N THR A 56 10.52 -5.52 4.23
CA THR A 56 11.76 -5.83 4.94
C THR A 56 11.85 -7.31 5.21
N LYS A 57 13.08 -7.80 5.37
CA LYS A 57 13.30 -9.24 5.59
C LYS A 57 12.78 -9.74 6.95
N ASP A 58 12.45 -8.83 7.88
CA ASP A 58 11.83 -9.18 9.15
C ASP A 58 10.31 -9.10 9.16
N MET A 59 9.69 -8.79 8.02
CA MET A 59 8.24 -8.78 7.88
C MET A 59 7.69 -10.19 8.04
N LEU A 60 6.79 -10.39 8.99
CA LEU A 60 6.19 -11.70 9.22
C LEU A 60 5.05 -11.97 8.25
N VAL A 61 4.81 -13.25 7.96
CA VAL A 61 3.70 -13.66 7.08
C VAL A 61 2.37 -13.17 7.64
N ASP A 62 2.15 -13.29 8.93
CA ASP A 62 0.89 -12.84 9.55
C ASP A 62 0.73 -11.32 9.46
N GLU A 63 1.82 -10.57 9.59
CA GLU A 63 1.80 -9.11 9.38
C GLU A 63 1.41 -8.78 7.93
N MET A 64 1.97 -9.51 6.97
CA MET A 64 1.68 -9.29 5.56
C MET A 64 0.21 -9.56 5.24
N LYS A 65 -0.38 -10.60 5.82
CA LYS A 65 -1.80 -10.92 5.63
C LYS A 65 -2.70 -9.77 6.13
N VAL A 66 -2.40 -9.25 7.31
CA VAL A 66 -3.14 -8.12 7.88
C VAL A 66 -2.97 -6.87 7.02
N PHE A 67 -1.75 -6.62 6.56
CA PHE A 67 -1.46 -5.48 5.70
C PHE A 67 -2.26 -5.55 4.39
N PHE A 68 -2.30 -6.70 3.73
CA PHE A 68 -3.12 -6.90 2.53
C PHE A 68 -4.60 -6.65 2.80
N HIS A 69 -5.11 -7.22 3.88
CA HIS A 69 -6.53 -7.07 4.24
C HIS A 69 -6.90 -5.59 4.47
N GLN A 70 -6.11 -4.89 5.28
CA GLN A 70 -6.35 -3.47 5.56
C GLN A 70 -6.21 -2.61 4.31
N THR A 71 -5.25 -2.93 3.45
CA THR A 71 -5.04 -2.21 2.20
C THR A 71 -6.25 -2.34 1.28
N MET A 72 -6.76 -3.56 1.11
CA MET A 72 -7.93 -3.79 0.28
C MET A 72 -9.18 -3.10 0.81
N LEU A 73 -9.37 -3.07 2.15
CA LEU A 73 -10.48 -2.33 2.74
C LEU A 73 -10.41 -0.84 2.43
N SER A 74 -9.23 -0.24 2.57
CA SER A 74 -9.06 1.17 2.26
C SER A 74 -9.16 1.44 0.75
N MET A 75 -8.77 0.48 -0.09
CA MET A 75 -8.97 0.58 -1.54
C MET A 75 -10.46 0.65 -1.90
N ALA A 76 -11.30 -0.11 -1.21
CA ALA A 76 -12.76 -0.06 -1.42
C ALA A 76 -13.31 1.34 -1.14
N ASP A 77 -12.86 1.96 -0.05
CA ASP A 77 -13.27 3.33 0.29
C ASP A 77 -12.76 4.34 -0.74
N THR A 78 -11.54 4.15 -1.21
CA THR A 78 -10.96 5.03 -2.24
C THR A 78 -11.74 4.91 -3.55
N LEU A 79 -12.08 3.69 -3.96
CA LEU A 79 -12.86 3.45 -5.17
C LEU A 79 -14.21 4.16 -5.10
N LYS A 80 -14.89 4.04 -3.97
CA LYS A 80 -16.18 4.71 -3.76
C LYS A 80 -16.05 6.23 -3.86
N ARG A 81 -15.05 6.81 -3.19
CA ARG A 81 -14.84 8.26 -3.22
C ARG A 81 -14.46 8.77 -4.62
N ALA A 82 -13.67 8.00 -5.34
CA ALA A 82 -13.16 8.42 -6.65
C ALA A 82 -14.21 8.28 -7.75
N THR A 83 -15.08 7.28 -7.68
CA THR A 83 -15.95 6.91 -8.80
C THR A 83 -17.44 6.92 -8.49
N GLY A 84 -17.82 6.83 -7.21
CA GLY A 84 -19.21 6.65 -6.83
C GLY A 84 -19.77 5.26 -7.11
N GLU A 85 -18.92 4.31 -7.50
CA GLU A 85 -19.31 2.93 -7.77
C GLU A 85 -19.52 2.15 -6.47
N ASP A 86 -20.64 2.41 -5.81
CA ASP A 86 -20.95 1.86 -4.49
C ASP A 86 -21.01 0.34 -4.50
N LYS A 87 -21.61 -0.24 -5.53
CA LYS A 87 -21.77 -1.69 -5.62
C LYS A 87 -20.44 -2.41 -5.75
N MET A 88 -19.55 -1.90 -6.59
CA MET A 88 -18.21 -2.48 -6.75
C MET A 88 -17.42 -2.37 -5.45
N ALA A 89 -17.52 -1.25 -4.75
CA ALA A 89 -16.87 -1.05 -3.47
C ALA A 89 -17.40 -2.03 -2.42
N GLU A 90 -18.71 -2.27 -2.39
CA GLU A 90 -19.32 -3.26 -1.50
C GLU A 90 -18.86 -4.68 -1.81
N ASP A 91 -18.78 -5.03 -3.08
CA ASP A 91 -18.30 -6.36 -3.48
C ASP A 91 -16.87 -6.58 -2.99
N LEU A 92 -16.02 -5.56 -3.08
CA LEU A 92 -14.65 -5.65 -2.57
C LEU A 92 -14.62 -5.80 -1.05
N LYS A 93 -15.48 -5.07 -0.33
CA LYS A 93 -15.59 -5.20 1.12
C LYS A 93 -16.07 -6.59 1.54
N ASP A 94 -17.03 -7.16 0.79
CA ASP A 94 -17.54 -8.51 1.05
C ASP A 94 -16.41 -9.54 0.88
N PHE A 95 -15.58 -9.38 -0.13
CA PHE A 95 -14.42 -10.23 -0.33
C PHE A 95 -13.43 -10.12 0.84
N CYS A 96 -13.20 -8.90 1.32
CA CYS A 96 -12.34 -8.67 2.49
C CYS A 96 -12.88 -9.36 3.74
N ALA A 97 -14.19 -9.33 3.95
CA ALA A 97 -14.83 -10.02 5.07
C ALA A 97 -14.61 -11.54 4.97
N HIS A 98 -14.73 -12.09 3.76
CA HIS A 98 -14.46 -13.50 3.50
C HIS A 98 -13.01 -13.86 3.84
N LEU A 99 -12.06 -13.06 3.41
CA LEU A 99 -10.64 -13.30 3.71
C LEU A 99 -10.38 -13.28 5.21
N SER A 100 -11.01 -12.35 5.93
CA SER A 100 -10.85 -12.23 7.37
C SER A 100 -11.33 -13.47 8.10
N LEU A 101 -12.45 -14.06 7.66
CA LEU A 101 -13.02 -15.25 8.28
C LEU A 101 -12.19 -16.51 8.07
N ILE A 102 -11.51 -16.63 6.92
CA ILE A 102 -10.85 -17.87 6.51
C ILE A 102 -9.34 -17.82 6.70
N HIS A 103 -8.72 -16.68 6.44
CA HIS A 103 -7.27 -16.57 6.33
C HIS A 103 -6.58 -15.73 7.41
N ILE A 104 -7.36 -14.96 8.17
CA ILE A 104 -6.75 -14.03 9.16
C ILE A 104 -7.32 -14.29 10.60
#